data_0f84de2c5a8c6e776ff6f69cd4170694
#
_entry.id   0f84de2c5a8c6e776ff6f69cd4170694
#
_cell.length_a   1.000
_cell.length_b   1.000
_cell.length_c   1.000
_cell.angle_alpha   90.00
_cell.angle_beta   90.00
_cell.angle_gamma   90.00
#
_symmetry.space_group_name_H-M   'P 1'
#
loop_
_entity.id
_entity.type
_entity.pdbx_description
1 polymer ?
#
loop_
_entity_poly.entity_id
_entity_poly.type
_entity_poly.pdbx_seq_one_letter_code
_entity_poly.pdbx_strand_id
1 'polypeptide(L)'
;MSLPMRKVTITINGKSHGPLDVPEGMMMIDVLHEMVGLTGSRLGCGIGICHACVVVWDKDDKTSEEVQTCITGAEFFDGKRIRTIEGIAATNDKGEVTLSPVQQAFLDKFSFQCGYCTPGFVNAATVLLERLKRTPVAKADVEATVAAALEAHICRCTGYVRYYQAVRDVILATPGLTRDSA
;
A
#
# COMPACT_ATOMS: atom_id res chain seq x y z
N MET A 1 -1.58 -15.73 -32.31
CA MET A 1 -2.88 -15.11 -31.98
C MET A 1 -2.58 -13.95 -31.06
N SER A 2 -3.00 -12.71 -31.41
CA SER A 2 -2.90 -11.58 -30.49
C SER A 2 -4.03 -11.68 -29.45
N LEU A 3 -3.74 -11.39 -28.18
CA LEU A 3 -4.77 -11.32 -27.15
C LEU A 3 -5.74 -10.18 -27.45
N PRO A 4 -7.03 -10.32 -27.09
CA PRO A 4 -7.97 -9.21 -27.15
C PRO A 4 -7.47 -8.04 -26.31
N MET A 5 -7.71 -6.81 -26.79
CA MET A 5 -7.34 -5.59 -26.07
C MET A 5 -8.54 -5.05 -25.31
N ARG A 6 -8.32 -4.57 -24.09
CA ARG A 6 -9.33 -3.90 -23.25
C ARG A 6 -8.92 -2.45 -23.00
N LYS A 7 -9.88 -1.56 -22.98
CA LYS A 7 -9.65 -0.16 -22.58
C LYS A 7 -9.92 -0.02 -21.10
N VAL A 8 -8.92 0.47 -20.37
CA VAL A 8 -8.96 0.65 -18.92
C VAL A 8 -8.61 2.08 -18.58
N THR A 9 -9.39 2.72 -17.71
CA THR A 9 -9.10 4.05 -17.17
C THR A 9 -9.01 3.97 -15.66
N ILE A 10 -7.86 4.31 -15.09
CA ILE A 10 -7.57 4.15 -13.66
C ILE A 10 -7.07 5.48 -13.11
N THR A 11 -7.53 5.88 -11.93
CA THR A 11 -6.91 6.97 -11.18
C THR A 11 -5.81 6.43 -10.28
N ILE A 12 -4.56 6.79 -10.56
CA ILE A 12 -3.40 6.34 -9.80
C ILE A 12 -2.74 7.56 -9.16
N ASN A 13 -2.60 7.55 -7.83
CA ASN A 13 -2.00 8.65 -7.07
C ASN A 13 -2.64 10.01 -7.38
N GLY A 14 -3.97 10.02 -7.53
CA GLY A 14 -4.75 11.22 -7.83
C GLY A 14 -4.74 11.66 -9.31
N LYS A 15 -3.96 11.00 -10.18
CA LYS A 15 -3.90 11.29 -11.61
C LYS A 15 -4.64 10.24 -12.42
N SER A 16 -5.48 10.67 -13.36
CA SER A 16 -6.15 9.76 -14.31
C SER A 16 -5.16 9.27 -15.38
N HIS A 17 -5.16 7.97 -15.59
CA HIS A 17 -4.41 7.28 -16.62
C HIS A 17 -5.38 6.51 -17.51
N GLY A 18 -5.43 6.86 -18.78
CA GLY A 18 -6.29 6.16 -19.72
C GLY A 18 -7.00 7.06 -20.73
N PRO A 19 -7.74 6.44 -21.67
CA PRO A 19 -7.88 4.98 -21.77
C PRO A 19 -6.57 4.30 -22.20
N LEU A 20 -6.15 3.31 -21.43
CA LEU A 20 -5.01 2.45 -21.74
C LEU A 20 -5.50 1.22 -22.51
N ASP A 21 -4.85 0.87 -23.61
CA ASP A 21 -5.11 -0.37 -24.31
C ASP A 21 -4.27 -1.48 -23.67
N VAL A 22 -4.92 -2.32 -22.86
CA VAL A 22 -4.25 -3.42 -22.13
C VAL A 22 -4.64 -4.77 -22.72
N PRO A 23 -3.71 -5.71 -22.90
CA PRO A 23 -4.04 -7.08 -23.25
C PRO A 23 -4.95 -7.71 -22.19
N GLU A 24 -5.96 -8.48 -22.63
CA GLU A 24 -6.85 -9.22 -21.73
C GLU A 24 -6.02 -10.13 -20.80
N GLY A 25 -6.29 -10.06 -19.49
CA GLY A 25 -5.55 -10.82 -18.47
C GLY A 25 -4.21 -10.22 -18.06
N MET A 26 -3.81 -9.04 -18.57
CA MET A 26 -2.61 -8.36 -18.10
C MET A 26 -2.74 -7.99 -16.63
N MET A 27 -1.75 -8.34 -15.81
CA MET A 27 -1.78 -8.04 -14.39
C MET A 27 -1.53 -6.56 -14.14
N MET A 28 -2.13 -6.02 -13.08
CA MET A 28 -1.98 -4.60 -12.75
C MET A 28 -0.53 -4.21 -12.47
N ILE A 29 0.29 -5.11 -11.94
CA ILE A 29 1.72 -4.85 -11.70
C ILE A 29 2.45 -4.51 -13.00
N ASP A 30 2.12 -5.19 -14.10
CA ASP A 30 2.74 -4.96 -15.40
C ASP A 30 2.28 -3.62 -15.99
N VAL A 31 1.01 -3.27 -15.82
CA VAL A 31 0.51 -1.93 -16.21
C VAL A 31 1.22 -0.82 -15.44
N LEU A 32 1.39 -0.98 -14.12
CA LEU A 32 2.13 0.00 -13.30
C LEU A 32 3.55 0.18 -13.79
N HIS A 33 4.27 -0.92 -14.08
CA HIS A 33 5.68 -0.88 -14.47
C HIS A 33 5.88 -0.44 -15.92
N GLU A 34 5.16 -1.07 -16.86
CA GLU A 34 5.45 -0.98 -18.29
C GLU A 34 4.73 0.20 -18.96
N MET A 35 3.52 0.53 -18.51
CA MET A 35 2.69 1.54 -19.15
C MET A 35 2.66 2.87 -18.40
N VAL A 36 2.76 2.84 -17.07
CA VAL A 36 2.66 4.04 -16.22
C VAL A 36 4.04 4.48 -15.70
N GLY A 37 5.00 3.56 -15.62
CA GLY A 37 6.36 3.83 -15.14
C GLY A 37 6.48 3.92 -13.61
N LEU A 38 5.49 3.40 -12.86
CA LEU A 38 5.48 3.35 -11.40
C LEU A 38 6.03 1.99 -10.93
N THR A 39 7.29 1.95 -10.54
CA THR A 39 8.00 0.72 -10.20
C THR A 39 8.13 0.46 -8.71
N GLY A 40 7.50 1.28 -7.86
CA GLY A 40 7.55 1.15 -6.40
C GLY A 40 6.83 -0.10 -5.88
N SER A 41 5.70 -0.51 -6.47
CA SER A 41 5.10 -1.82 -6.22
C SER A 41 6.02 -2.92 -6.76
N ARG A 42 6.33 -3.96 -5.96
CA ARG A 42 7.39 -4.91 -6.30
C ARG A 42 6.85 -6.29 -6.63
N LEU A 43 7.26 -6.84 -7.76
CA LEU A 43 6.95 -8.23 -8.13
C LEU A 43 7.91 -9.20 -7.42
N GLY A 44 7.50 -9.72 -6.25
CA GLY A 44 8.30 -10.67 -5.48
C GLY A 44 7.97 -12.13 -5.80
N CYS A 45 6.73 -12.57 -5.58
CA CYS A 45 6.34 -13.97 -5.74
C CYS A 45 5.49 -14.25 -7.00
N GLY A 46 4.74 -13.30 -7.51
CA GLY A 46 3.83 -13.48 -8.65
C GLY A 46 2.58 -14.34 -8.38
N ILE A 47 2.35 -14.74 -7.12
CA ILE A 47 1.29 -15.69 -6.74
C ILE A 47 0.46 -15.21 -5.53
N GLY A 48 0.50 -13.91 -5.21
CA GLY A 48 -0.34 -13.31 -4.16
C GLY A 48 0.06 -13.60 -2.71
N ILE A 49 1.26 -14.14 -2.43
CA ILE A 49 1.64 -14.58 -1.08
C ILE A 49 2.50 -13.54 -0.35
N CYS A 50 3.44 -12.86 -1.02
CA CYS A 50 4.46 -12.05 -0.33
C CYS A 50 4.02 -10.62 -0.01
N HIS A 51 2.96 -10.14 -0.61
CA HIS A 51 2.39 -8.80 -0.48
C HIS A 51 3.33 -7.62 -0.85
N ALA A 52 4.48 -7.88 -1.49
CA ALA A 52 5.39 -6.82 -1.94
C ALA A 52 4.78 -5.93 -3.05
N CYS A 53 3.79 -6.44 -3.77
CA CYS A 53 3.09 -5.76 -4.88
C CYS A 53 1.81 -5.03 -4.47
N VAL A 54 1.48 -4.99 -3.18
CA VAL A 54 0.23 -4.39 -2.68
C VAL A 54 0.15 -2.90 -3.03
N VAL A 55 -1.02 -2.50 -3.49
CA VAL A 55 -1.45 -1.10 -3.63
C VAL A 55 -2.65 -0.84 -2.71
N VAL A 56 -2.92 0.41 -2.42
CA VAL A 56 -4.11 0.83 -1.67
C VAL A 56 -5.23 1.14 -2.67
N TRP A 57 -6.34 0.44 -2.58
CA TRP A 57 -7.56 0.76 -3.32
C TRP A 57 -8.46 1.66 -2.49
N ASP A 58 -8.69 2.88 -2.97
CA ASP A 58 -9.60 3.85 -2.35
C ASP A 58 -11.02 3.62 -2.87
N LYS A 59 -11.90 3.13 -2.00
CA LYS A 59 -13.30 2.82 -2.33
C LYS A 59 -14.20 4.06 -2.28
N ASP A 60 -15.38 3.96 -2.90
CA ASP A 60 -16.35 5.05 -2.94
C ASP A 60 -16.98 5.37 -1.58
N ASP A 61 -17.04 4.39 -0.67
CA ASP A 61 -17.49 4.53 0.71
C ASP A 61 -16.45 5.18 1.64
N LYS A 62 -15.37 5.71 1.08
CA LYS A 62 -14.24 6.32 1.79
C LYS A 62 -13.43 5.34 2.66
N THR A 63 -13.59 4.05 2.45
CA THR A 63 -12.68 3.04 3.00
C THR A 63 -11.55 2.74 2.03
N SER A 64 -10.51 2.09 2.53
CA SER A 64 -9.38 1.63 1.72
C SER A 64 -9.08 0.17 2.01
N GLU A 65 -8.58 -0.53 1.01
CA GLU A 65 -8.17 -1.93 1.09
C GLU A 65 -6.85 -2.17 0.38
N GLU A 66 -6.16 -3.22 0.80
CA GLU A 66 -4.99 -3.73 0.12
C GLU A 66 -5.39 -4.62 -1.07
N VAL A 67 -4.73 -4.42 -2.22
CA VAL A 67 -4.92 -5.31 -3.38
C VAL A 67 -3.56 -5.73 -3.93
N GLN A 68 -3.39 -7.05 -4.12
CA GLN A 68 -2.18 -7.61 -4.71
C GLN A 68 -2.20 -7.47 -6.23
N THR A 69 -1.37 -6.61 -6.77
CA THR A 69 -1.35 -6.31 -8.21
C THR A 69 -0.75 -7.40 -9.08
N CYS A 70 -0.01 -8.35 -8.51
CA CYS A 70 0.59 -9.46 -9.26
C CYS A 70 -0.38 -10.59 -9.62
N ILE A 71 -1.57 -10.62 -8.99
CA ILE A 71 -2.62 -11.63 -9.26
C ILE A 71 -3.97 -10.99 -9.61
N THR A 72 -4.05 -9.66 -9.61
CA THR A 72 -5.27 -8.93 -9.96
C THR A 72 -5.09 -8.30 -11.34
N GLY A 73 -5.96 -8.67 -12.28
CA GLY A 73 -5.93 -8.15 -13.64
C GLY A 73 -6.23 -6.65 -13.69
N ALA A 74 -5.64 -5.95 -14.64
CA ALA A 74 -5.81 -4.51 -14.81
C ALA A 74 -7.28 -4.11 -15.02
N GLU A 75 -8.07 -4.95 -15.67
CA GLU A 75 -9.50 -4.74 -15.91
C GLU A 75 -10.31 -4.56 -14.61
N PHE A 76 -9.90 -5.21 -13.52
CA PHE A 76 -10.53 -5.02 -12.22
C PHE A 76 -10.47 -3.57 -11.76
N PHE A 77 -9.44 -2.84 -12.15
CA PHE A 77 -9.19 -1.47 -11.71
C PHE A 77 -9.84 -0.40 -12.60
N ASP A 78 -10.58 -0.80 -13.66
CA ASP A 78 -11.28 0.17 -14.51
C ASP A 78 -12.25 1.03 -13.68
N GLY A 79 -12.16 2.34 -13.84
CA GLY A 79 -12.91 3.32 -13.06
C GLY A 79 -12.49 3.48 -11.60
N LYS A 80 -11.53 2.71 -11.09
CA LYS A 80 -11.12 2.74 -9.67
C LYS A 80 -10.01 3.74 -9.39
N ARG A 81 -9.86 4.04 -8.10
CA ARG A 81 -8.80 4.89 -7.56
C ARG A 81 -7.84 4.04 -6.72
N ILE A 82 -6.55 4.12 -7.03
CA ILE A 82 -5.51 3.42 -6.26
C ILE A 82 -4.38 4.38 -5.89
N ARG A 83 -3.68 4.05 -4.80
CA ARG A 83 -2.41 4.66 -4.43
C ARG A 83 -1.32 3.60 -4.40
N THR A 84 -0.21 3.90 -5.05
CA THR A 84 1.04 3.16 -4.94
C THR A 84 1.93 3.82 -3.88
N ILE A 85 3.07 3.23 -3.56
CA ILE A 85 4.02 3.80 -2.59
C ILE A 85 4.44 5.23 -2.96
N GLU A 86 4.52 5.54 -4.25
CA GLU A 86 4.88 6.86 -4.77
C GLU A 86 3.83 7.94 -4.43
N GLY A 87 2.58 7.53 -4.21
CA GLY A 87 1.48 8.43 -3.83
C GLY A 87 1.14 8.46 -2.34
N ILE A 88 1.92 7.78 -1.48
CA ILE A 88 1.68 7.81 -0.02
C ILE A 88 2.30 9.04 0.63
N ALA A 89 3.45 9.51 0.15
CA ALA A 89 4.02 10.77 0.56
C ALA A 89 3.22 11.95 -0.04
N ALA A 90 3.08 13.02 0.71
CA ALA A 90 2.48 14.25 0.19
C ALA A 90 3.54 15.06 -0.58
N THR A 91 3.15 15.60 -1.74
CA THR A 91 4.00 16.52 -2.50
C THR A 91 3.25 17.85 -2.63
N ASN A 92 3.88 18.96 -2.23
CA ASN A 92 3.29 20.28 -2.37
C ASN A 92 3.50 20.86 -3.79
N ASP A 93 2.90 22.02 -4.06
CA ASP A 93 2.98 22.70 -5.37
C ASP A 93 4.42 23.10 -5.78
N LYS A 94 5.36 23.13 -4.82
CA LYS A 94 6.79 23.41 -5.07
C LYS A 94 7.59 22.14 -5.33
N GLY A 95 6.96 20.96 -5.31
CA GLY A 95 7.63 19.68 -5.48
C GLY A 95 8.34 19.15 -4.21
N GLU A 96 8.13 19.80 -3.06
CA GLU A 96 8.69 19.33 -1.79
C GLU A 96 7.89 18.12 -1.28
N VAL A 97 8.60 17.05 -0.94
CA VAL A 97 8.02 15.78 -0.49
C VAL A 97 8.00 15.74 1.02
N THR A 98 6.82 15.51 1.59
CA THR A 98 6.64 15.23 3.02
C THR A 98 6.25 13.76 3.20
N LEU A 99 7.09 13.01 3.89
CA LEU A 99 6.84 11.60 4.15
C LEU A 99 5.62 11.43 5.07
N SER A 100 4.86 10.36 4.85
CA SER A 100 3.82 9.97 5.79
C SER A 100 4.43 9.55 7.13
N PRO A 101 3.68 9.59 8.24
CA PRO A 101 4.18 9.14 9.54
C PRO A 101 4.79 7.74 9.54
N VAL A 102 4.22 6.82 8.75
CA VAL A 102 4.74 5.45 8.61
C VAL A 102 6.07 5.43 7.87
N GLN A 103 6.16 6.16 6.74
CA GLN A 103 7.42 6.23 5.99
C GLN A 103 8.53 6.83 6.84
N GLN A 104 8.25 7.91 7.57
CA GLN A 104 9.22 8.52 8.47
C GLN A 104 9.64 7.56 9.58
N ALA A 105 8.70 6.88 10.24
CA ALA A 105 9.01 5.93 11.31
C ALA A 105 9.83 4.73 10.81
N PHE A 106 9.63 4.29 9.57
CA PHE A 106 10.43 3.22 8.97
C PHE A 106 11.88 3.64 8.73
N LEU A 107 12.11 4.91 8.37
CA LEU A 107 13.45 5.49 8.27
C LEU A 107 14.11 5.61 9.65
N ASP A 108 13.42 6.24 10.59
CA ASP A 108 13.94 6.54 11.93
C ASP A 108 14.33 5.26 12.70
N LYS A 109 13.58 4.17 12.48
CA LYS A 109 13.85 2.88 13.13
C LYS A 109 14.73 1.94 12.31
N PHE A 110 15.17 2.34 11.12
CA PHE A 110 15.91 1.46 10.21
C PHE A 110 15.14 0.14 9.99
N SER A 111 13.85 0.23 9.67
CA SER A 111 12.96 -0.92 9.60
C SER A 111 13.22 -1.85 8.42
N PHE A 112 13.98 -1.41 7.43
CA PHE A 112 14.28 -2.16 6.21
C PHE A 112 15.80 -2.32 6.02
N GLN A 113 16.16 -3.32 5.19
CA GLN A 113 17.54 -3.53 4.71
C GLN A 113 17.55 -3.36 3.20
N CYS A 114 17.23 -4.39 2.41
CA CYS A 114 17.20 -4.25 0.94
C CYS A 114 16.04 -3.36 0.43
N GLY A 115 15.01 -3.13 1.24
CA GLY A 115 13.89 -2.27 0.91
C GLY A 115 12.83 -2.87 -0.04
N TYR A 116 13.05 -4.08 -0.58
CA TYR A 116 12.18 -4.65 -1.61
C TYR A 116 10.73 -4.88 -1.15
N CYS A 117 10.52 -5.32 0.10
CA CYS A 117 9.19 -5.52 0.68
C CYS A 117 8.57 -4.24 1.28
N THR A 118 9.38 -3.20 1.49
CA THR A 118 8.96 -1.97 2.21
C THR A 118 7.72 -1.30 1.62
N PRO A 119 7.54 -1.17 0.29
CA PRO A 119 6.33 -0.60 -0.28
C PRO A 119 5.05 -1.29 0.17
N GLY A 120 5.05 -2.63 0.21
CA GLY A 120 3.91 -3.40 0.71
C GLY A 120 3.61 -3.10 2.18
N PHE A 121 4.62 -3.12 3.05
CA PHE A 121 4.46 -2.77 4.47
C PHE A 121 3.94 -1.35 4.69
N VAL A 122 4.39 -0.37 3.90
CA VAL A 122 3.89 1.02 3.98
C VAL A 122 2.42 1.08 3.59
N ASN A 123 2.04 0.43 2.50
CA ASN A 123 0.66 0.43 2.02
C ASN A 123 -0.29 -0.26 3.01
N ALA A 124 0.11 -1.41 3.57
CA ALA A 124 -0.64 -2.09 4.63
C ALA A 124 -0.81 -1.22 5.88
N ALA A 125 0.27 -0.64 6.36
CA ALA A 125 0.22 0.26 7.50
C ALA A 125 -0.66 1.49 7.23
N THR A 126 -0.65 2.03 6.01
CA THR A 126 -1.52 3.14 5.59
C THR A 126 -2.99 2.74 5.70
N VAL A 127 -3.38 1.59 5.15
CA VAL A 127 -4.75 1.05 5.26
C VAL A 127 -5.13 0.84 6.72
N LEU A 128 -4.22 0.29 7.54
CA LEU A 128 -4.45 0.13 8.98
C LEU A 128 -4.72 1.46 9.67
N LEU A 129 -3.88 2.48 9.47
CA LEU A 129 -4.06 3.78 10.10
C LEU A 129 -5.38 4.45 9.67
N GLU A 130 -5.75 4.35 8.41
CA GLU A 130 -7.01 4.86 7.90
C GLU A 130 -8.22 4.14 8.51
N ARG A 131 -8.12 2.83 8.72
CA ARG A 131 -9.12 2.06 9.46
C ARG A 131 -9.24 2.55 10.90
N LEU A 132 -8.11 2.73 11.59
CA LEU A 132 -8.07 3.16 12.99
C LEU A 132 -8.59 4.58 13.20
N LYS A 133 -8.46 5.47 12.22
CA LYS A 133 -9.12 6.80 12.26
C LYS A 133 -10.64 6.71 12.33
N ARG A 134 -11.22 5.67 11.75
CA ARG A 134 -12.68 5.43 11.79
C ARG A 134 -13.09 4.59 12.99
N THR A 135 -12.26 3.64 13.38
CA THR A 135 -12.54 2.70 14.47
C THR A 135 -11.28 2.55 15.34
N PRO A 136 -11.09 3.45 16.32
CA PRO A 136 -9.94 3.42 17.20
C PRO A 136 -9.85 2.10 18.00
N VAL A 137 -8.63 1.59 18.17
CA VAL A 137 -8.35 0.37 18.91
C VAL A 137 -8.03 0.66 20.38
N ALA A 138 -8.29 -0.27 21.30
CA ALA A 138 -7.83 -0.12 22.67
C ALA A 138 -6.29 -0.16 22.71
N LYS A 139 -5.67 0.66 23.57
CA LYS A 139 -4.20 0.72 23.68
C LYS A 139 -3.57 -0.63 23.95
N ALA A 140 -4.23 -1.48 24.73
CA ALA A 140 -3.77 -2.83 25.04
C ALA A 140 -3.72 -3.75 23.81
N ASP A 141 -4.55 -3.49 22.78
CA ASP A 141 -4.72 -4.34 21.61
C ASP A 141 -3.88 -3.87 20.41
N VAL A 142 -3.11 -2.78 20.54
CA VAL A 142 -2.35 -2.20 19.43
C VAL A 142 -1.37 -3.19 18.83
N GLU A 143 -0.62 -3.94 19.65
CA GLU A 143 0.38 -4.89 19.14
C GLU A 143 -0.27 -6.04 18.36
N ALA A 144 -1.36 -6.61 18.88
CA ALA A 144 -2.13 -7.64 18.18
C ALA A 144 -2.74 -7.10 16.86
N THR A 145 -3.22 -5.86 16.87
CA THR A 145 -3.79 -5.20 15.70
C THR A 145 -2.74 -4.96 14.61
N VAL A 146 -1.53 -4.54 14.98
CA VAL A 146 -0.40 -4.39 14.06
C VAL A 146 0.02 -5.74 13.50
N ALA A 147 0.14 -6.76 14.36
CA ALA A 147 0.49 -8.11 13.93
C ALA A 147 -0.49 -8.63 12.87
N ALA A 148 -1.79 -8.57 13.15
CA ALA A 148 -2.83 -9.03 12.23
C ALA A 148 -2.84 -8.26 10.89
N ALA A 149 -2.46 -6.99 10.89
CA ALA A 149 -2.40 -6.18 9.66
C ALA A 149 -1.16 -6.46 8.80
N LEU A 150 -0.05 -6.90 9.42
CA LEU A 150 1.23 -7.05 8.72
C LEU A 150 1.68 -8.50 8.54
N GLU A 151 1.00 -9.48 9.16
CA GLU A 151 1.45 -10.88 9.20
C GLU A 151 1.55 -11.55 7.82
N ALA A 152 0.75 -11.09 6.84
CA ALA A 152 0.78 -11.61 5.48
C ALA A 152 1.98 -11.08 4.65
N HIS A 153 2.63 -10.02 5.11
CA HIS A 153 3.76 -9.40 4.40
C HIS A 153 5.06 -10.12 4.68
N ILE A 154 5.78 -10.53 3.63
CA ILE A 154 7.01 -11.30 3.78
C ILE A 154 8.25 -10.41 3.63
N CYS A 155 9.11 -10.43 4.65
CA CYS A 155 10.45 -9.85 4.60
C CYS A 155 11.49 -10.92 4.92
N ARG A 156 12.47 -11.13 4.02
CA ARG A 156 13.55 -12.11 4.23
C ARG A 156 14.74 -11.56 5.02
N CYS A 157 14.85 -10.23 5.15
CA CYS A 157 16.06 -9.58 5.67
C CYS A 157 16.00 -9.25 7.17
N THR A 158 14.85 -8.74 7.66
CA THR A 158 14.80 -7.94 8.88
C THR A 158 14.28 -8.68 10.12
N GLY A 159 13.61 -9.82 9.96
CA GLY A 159 12.92 -10.49 11.06
C GLY A 159 11.71 -9.72 11.60
N TYR A 160 11.21 -8.73 10.86
CA TYR A 160 9.94 -8.00 11.09
C TYR A 160 9.90 -7.03 12.28
N VAL A 161 10.66 -7.25 13.34
CA VAL A 161 10.53 -6.56 14.64
C VAL A 161 10.44 -5.04 14.49
N ARG A 162 11.32 -4.44 13.70
CA ARG A 162 11.37 -2.97 13.54
C ARG A 162 10.19 -2.43 12.72
N TYR A 163 9.66 -3.17 11.76
CA TYR A 163 8.42 -2.80 11.06
C TYR A 163 7.25 -2.72 12.03
N TYR A 164 7.06 -3.76 12.84
CA TYR A 164 5.97 -3.82 13.82
C TYR A 164 6.10 -2.72 14.87
N GLN A 165 7.31 -2.51 15.42
CA GLN A 165 7.57 -1.44 16.38
C GLN A 165 7.31 -0.04 15.78
N ALA A 166 7.71 0.20 14.54
CA ALA A 166 7.48 1.48 13.88
C ALA A 166 5.98 1.79 13.72
N VAL A 167 5.20 0.83 13.22
CA VAL A 167 3.76 1.02 13.04
C VAL A 167 3.05 1.16 14.40
N ARG A 168 3.41 0.33 15.40
CA ARG A 168 2.91 0.46 16.77
C ARG A 168 3.13 1.87 17.31
N ASP A 169 4.34 2.38 17.21
CA ASP A 169 4.72 3.67 17.79
C ASP A 169 4.01 4.81 17.07
N VAL A 170 3.81 4.73 15.75
CA VAL A 170 2.98 5.69 15.00
C VAL A 170 1.53 5.67 15.50
N ILE A 171 0.95 4.50 15.72
CA ILE A 171 -0.43 4.38 16.22
C ILE A 171 -0.55 5.00 17.61
N LEU A 172 0.38 4.70 18.52
CA LEU A 172 0.36 5.21 19.89
C LEU A 172 0.61 6.72 19.96
N ALA A 173 1.42 7.28 19.05
CA ALA A 173 1.73 8.71 19.00
C ALA A 173 0.67 9.53 18.26
N THR A 174 -0.22 8.91 17.47
CA THR A 174 -1.21 9.63 16.66
C THR A 174 -2.53 9.76 17.43
N PRO A 175 -2.96 10.98 17.78
CA PRO A 175 -4.25 11.19 18.46
C PRO A 175 -5.43 10.61 17.67
N GLY A 176 -6.35 9.98 18.36
CA GLY A 176 -7.58 9.44 17.77
C GLY A 176 -7.47 8.05 17.14
N LEU A 177 -6.27 7.45 17.06
CA LEU A 177 -6.12 6.07 16.58
C LEU A 177 -6.31 5.02 17.70
N THR A 178 -6.17 5.46 18.94
CA THR A 178 -6.38 4.61 20.12
C THR A 178 -7.43 5.18 21.05
N ARG A 179 -8.04 4.32 21.85
CA ARG A 179 -8.91 4.64 22.96
C ARG A 179 -8.36 4.01 24.24
N ASP A 180 -8.66 4.61 25.38
CA ASP A 180 -8.38 3.97 26.68
C ASP A 180 -9.21 2.71 26.82
N SER A 181 -8.69 1.74 27.54
CA SER A 181 -9.44 0.52 27.89
C SER A 181 -10.65 0.91 28.72
N ALA A 182 -11.82 0.40 28.35
CA ALA A 182 -13.03 0.57 29.15
C ALA A 182 -12.90 -0.17 30.48
#